data_c52776df3586c09ca9a3190ef93dc1b2
#
_entry.id   c52776df3586c09ca9a3190ef93dc1b2
#
_cell.length_a   1.000
_cell.length_b   1.000
_cell.length_c   1.000
_cell.angle_alpha   90.00
_cell.angle_beta   90.00
_cell.angle_gamma   90.00
#
_symmetry.space_group_name_H-M   'P 1'
#
loop_
_entity.id
_entity.type
_entity.pdbx_description
1 polymer ?
#
loop_
_entity_poly.entity_id
_entity_poly.type
_entity_poly.pdbx_seq_one_letter_code
_entity_poly.pdbx_strand_id
1 'polypeptide(L)'
;IISTQNNISVLIIQQYLTILLNKEKIKIFQSSFENAQKIYDRSKITTNAGTTSKTIEYESAAALSREKQNLKTAEIETEKSLFLLSQLLQMSNYKELDIEAINLSDNLENNIIEKDIWNITSAQPELKAAKSRINSAKLSTSILKTNYYPSITIQLGMNSFYNNLLNTKEL
;
A
#
# COMPACT_ATOMS: atom_id res chain seq x y z
N ILE A 1 14.68 -1.88 -6.36
CA ILE A 1 13.68 -2.06 -7.45
C ILE A 1 12.79 -3.26 -7.16
N ILE A 2 13.29 -4.49 -7.01
CA ILE A 2 12.47 -5.70 -6.76
C ILE A 2 11.68 -5.61 -5.45
N SER A 3 12.28 -5.11 -4.36
CA SER A 3 11.57 -4.89 -3.09
C SER A 3 10.43 -3.89 -3.25
N THR A 4 10.62 -2.83 -4.04
CA THR A 4 9.58 -1.84 -4.32
C THR A 4 8.42 -2.45 -5.11
N GLN A 5 8.73 -3.29 -6.11
CA GLN A 5 7.70 -4.02 -6.87
C GLN A 5 6.87 -4.93 -5.98
N ASN A 6 7.52 -5.71 -5.09
CA ASN A 6 6.82 -6.57 -4.13
C ASN A 6 5.90 -5.77 -3.20
N ASN A 7 6.37 -4.62 -2.69
CA ASN A 7 5.57 -3.77 -1.83
C ASN A 7 4.34 -3.20 -2.56
N ILE A 8 4.50 -2.78 -3.82
CA ILE A 8 3.38 -2.30 -4.64
C ILE A 8 2.39 -3.44 -4.89
N SER A 9 2.86 -4.65 -5.20
CA SER A 9 1.99 -5.82 -5.40
C SER A 9 1.18 -6.15 -4.14
N VAL A 10 1.80 -6.09 -2.97
CA VAL A 10 1.10 -6.31 -1.69
C VAL A 10 0.04 -5.22 -1.45
N LEU A 11 0.36 -3.95 -1.73
CA LEU A 11 -0.60 -2.85 -1.61
C LEU A 11 -1.79 -3.00 -2.56
N ILE A 12 -1.57 -3.45 -3.79
CA ILE A 12 -2.63 -3.72 -4.78
C ILE A 12 -3.54 -4.84 -4.25
N ILE A 13 -2.97 -5.93 -3.74
CA ILE A 13 -3.75 -7.05 -3.19
C ILE A 13 -4.56 -6.59 -1.97
N GLN A 14 -3.96 -5.84 -1.06
CA GLN A 14 -4.66 -5.30 0.11
C GLN A 14 -5.83 -4.40 -0.31
N GLN A 15 -5.61 -3.52 -1.28
CA GLN A 15 -6.66 -2.63 -1.78
C GLN A 15 -7.77 -3.40 -2.48
N TYR A 16 -7.42 -4.40 -3.27
CA TYR A 16 -8.37 -5.31 -3.91
C TYR A 16 -9.28 -6.02 -2.87
N LEU A 17 -8.68 -6.62 -1.84
CA LEU A 17 -9.43 -7.28 -0.76
C LEU A 17 -10.31 -6.30 0.02
N THR A 18 -9.85 -5.07 0.23
CA THR A 18 -10.63 -4.01 0.87
C THR A 18 -11.87 -3.67 0.04
N ILE A 19 -11.76 -3.61 -1.28
CA ILE A 19 -12.90 -3.33 -2.16
C ILE A 19 -13.90 -4.48 -2.12
N LEU A 20 -13.44 -5.74 -2.15
CA LEU A 20 -14.32 -6.90 -2.01
C LEU A 20 -15.09 -6.87 -0.68
N LEU A 21 -14.40 -6.58 0.42
CA LEU A 21 -15.02 -6.43 1.74
C LEU A 21 -16.07 -5.32 1.73
N ASN A 22 -15.78 -4.16 1.13
CA ASN A 22 -16.70 -3.06 1.06
C ASN A 22 -17.92 -3.39 0.17
N LYS A 23 -17.74 -4.11 -0.95
CA LYS A 23 -18.85 -4.61 -1.77
C LYS A 23 -19.78 -5.55 -0.96
N GLU A 24 -19.23 -6.42 -0.13
CA GLU A 24 -20.06 -7.28 0.76
C GLU A 24 -20.76 -6.47 1.85
N LYS A 25 -20.10 -5.47 2.44
CA LYS A 25 -20.73 -4.54 3.39
C LYS A 25 -21.93 -3.81 2.77
N ILE A 26 -21.84 -3.36 1.52
CA ILE A 26 -22.98 -2.73 0.82
C ILE A 26 -24.16 -3.67 0.76
N LYS A 27 -23.98 -4.96 0.43
CA LYS A 27 -25.07 -5.94 0.41
C LYS A 27 -25.74 -6.10 1.78
N ILE A 28 -24.92 -6.14 2.85
CA ILE A 28 -25.43 -6.25 4.23
C ILE A 28 -26.22 -4.99 4.59
N PHE A 29 -25.68 -3.80 4.36
CA PHE A 29 -26.36 -2.54 4.68
C PHE A 29 -27.59 -2.31 3.82
N GLN A 30 -27.57 -2.74 2.55
CA GLN A 30 -28.75 -2.74 1.69
C GLN A 30 -29.87 -3.58 2.29
N SER A 31 -29.58 -4.80 2.73
CA SER A 31 -30.55 -5.68 3.39
C SER A 31 -31.07 -5.08 4.71
N SER A 32 -30.18 -4.47 5.50
CA SER A 32 -30.55 -3.78 6.76
C SER A 32 -31.46 -2.57 6.49
N PHE A 33 -31.14 -1.78 5.48
CA PHE A 33 -31.98 -0.64 5.05
C PHE A 33 -33.38 -1.11 4.62
N GLU A 34 -33.48 -2.15 3.79
CA GLU A 34 -34.77 -2.71 3.36
C GLU A 34 -35.60 -3.22 4.53
N ASN A 35 -34.96 -3.87 5.50
CA ASN A 35 -35.64 -4.33 6.73
C ASN A 35 -36.11 -3.15 7.57
N ALA A 36 -35.27 -2.12 7.77
CA ALA A 36 -35.64 -0.92 8.51
C ALA A 36 -36.80 -0.17 7.82
N GLN A 37 -36.81 -0.15 6.48
CA GLN A 37 -37.92 0.43 5.69
C GLN A 37 -39.22 -0.32 5.95
N LYS A 38 -39.22 -1.65 5.92
CA LYS A 38 -40.42 -2.47 6.23
C LYS A 38 -40.93 -2.23 7.65
N ILE A 39 -40.05 -2.08 8.62
CA ILE A 39 -40.40 -1.81 10.02
C ILE A 39 -41.01 -0.41 10.13
N TYR A 40 -40.44 0.58 9.50
CA TYR A 40 -40.98 1.94 9.48
C TYR A 40 -42.38 1.99 8.84
N ASP A 41 -42.52 1.38 7.67
CA ASP A 41 -43.83 1.35 6.97
C ASP A 41 -44.92 0.65 7.82
N ARG A 42 -44.56 -0.44 8.50
CA ARG A 42 -45.46 -1.12 9.43
C ARG A 42 -45.79 -0.24 10.63
N SER A 43 -44.83 0.42 11.26
CA SER A 43 -45.03 1.27 12.41
C SER A 43 -45.97 2.47 12.05
N LYS A 44 -45.80 3.06 10.86
CA LYS A 44 -46.64 4.13 10.34
C LYS A 44 -48.10 3.68 10.17
N ILE A 45 -48.32 2.49 9.62
CA ILE A 45 -49.68 1.92 9.46
C ILE A 45 -50.33 1.69 10.82
N THR A 46 -49.65 1.09 11.77
CA THR A 46 -50.14 0.76 13.11
C THR A 46 -50.39 2.04 13.95
N THR A 47 -49.57 3.06 13.80
CA THR A 47 -49.78 4.37 14.45
C THR A 47 -50.98 5.08 13.88
N ASN A 48 -51.16 5.06 12.56
CA ASN A 48 -52.36 5.66 11.92
C ASN A 48 -53.66 4.91 12.31
N ALA A 49 -53.57 3.60 12.56
CA ALA A 49 -54.70 2.82 13.06
C ALA A 49 -54.97 3.02 14.58
N GLY A 50 -54.16 3.83 15.26
CA GLY A 50 -54.28 4.09 16.70
C GLY A 50 -53.86 2.96 17.62
N THR A 51 -53.22 1.90 17.08
CA THR A 51 -52.80 0.72 17.85
C THR A 51 -51.40 0.88 18.44
N THR A 52 -50.63 1.87 17.97
CA THR A 52 -49.24 2.11 18.39
C THR A 52 -49.00 3.61 18.64
N SER A 53 -48.08 3.90 19.55
CA SER A 53 -47.69 5.26 19.89
C SER A 53 -46.90 5.93 18.76
N LYS A 54 -47.04 7.24 18.58
CA LYS A 54 -46.21 8.05 17.66
C LYS A 54 -44.72 7.98 17.97
N THR A 55 -44.36 7.70 19.22
CA THR A 55 -42.96 7.52 19.62
C THR A 55 -42.30 6.38 18.84
N ILE A 56 -42.97 5.23 18.67
CA ILE A 56 -42.49 4.09 17.92
C ILE A 56 -42.29 4.42 16.42
N GLU A 57 -43.18 5.24 15.85
CA GLU A 57 -43.03 5.73 14.48
C GLU A 57 -41.75 6.59 14.35
N TYR A 58 -41.53 7.52 15.29
CA TYR A 58 -40.31 8.35 15.26
C TYR A 58 -39.04 7.54 15.50
N GLU A 59 -39.06 6.57 16.38
CA GLU A 59 -37.94 5.67 16.62
C GLU A 59 -37.58 4.83 15.36
N SER A 60 -38.60 4.29 14.70
CA SER A 60 -38.41 3.53 13.46
C SER A 60 -37.95 4.43 12.30
N ALA A 61 -38.42 5.68 12.21
CA ALA A 61 -37.93 6.65 11.24
C ALA A 61 -36.47 7.03 11.48
N ALA A 62 -36.08 7.21 12.75
CA ALA A 62 -34.69 7.45 13.12
C ALA A 62 -33.76 6.24 12.79
N ALA A 63 -34.26 5.03 13.07
CA ALA A 63 -33.53 3.79 12.70
C ALA A 63 -33.34 3.67 11.18
N LEU A 64 -34.39 3.92 10.39
CA LEU A 64 -34.31 3.92 8.93
C LEU A 64 -33.29 4.94 8.42
N SER A 65 -33.29 6.15 8.97
CA SER A 65 -32.36 7.21 8.59
C SER A 65 -30.92 6.81 8.89
N ARG A 66 -30.68 6.10 9.98
CA ARG A 66 -29.37 5.56 10.35
C ARG A 66 -28.89 4.49 9.35
N GLU A 67 -29.75 3.54 9.00
CA GLU A 67 -29.39 2.50 8.04
C GLU A 67 -29.16 3.07 6.63
N LYS A 68 -29.93 4.09 6.23
CA LYS A 68 -29.68 4.83 5.00
C LYS A 68 -28.31 5.50 4.99
N GLN A 69 -27.91 6.09 6.12
CA GLN A 69 -26.59 6.70 6.27
C GLN A 69 -25.48 5.65 6.22
N ASN A 70 -25.64 4.50 6.90
CA ASN A 70 -24.68 3.40 6.88
C ASN A 70 -24.44 2.89 5.45
N LEU A 71 -25.53 2.67 4.70
CA LEU A 71 -25.45 2.26 3.29
C LEU A 71 -24.67 3.30 2.46
N LYS A 72 -25.04 4.60 2.61
CA LYS A 72 -24.36 5.65 1.85
C LYS A 72 -22.88 5.78 2.19
N THR A 73 -22.53 5.60 3.45
CA THR A 73 -21.12 5.58 3.89
C THR A 73 -20.36 4.43 3.25
N ALA A 74 -20.96 3.21 3.22
CA ALA A 74 -20.33 2.05 2.59
C ALA A 74 -20.11 2.23 1.07
N GLU A 75 -21.08 2.85 0.38
CA GLU A 75 -20.93 3.22 -1.03
C GLU A 75 -19.74 4.16 -1.26
N ILE A 76 -19.64 5.23 -0.45
CA ILE A 76 -18.54 6.20 -0.54
C ILE A 76 -17.18 5.55 -0.23
N GLU A 77 -17.13 4.68 0.78
CA GLU A 77 -15.90 3.93 1.11
C GLU A 77 -15.47 3.01 -0.04
N THR A 78 -16.43 2.41 -0.74
CA THR A 78 -16.15 1.58 -1.93
C THR A 78 -15.59 2.43 -3.08
N GLU A 79 -16.22 3.57 -3.38
CA GLU A 79 -15.73 4.49 -4.41
C GLU A 79 -14.31 5.00 -4.08
N LYS A 80 -14.07 5.37 -2.83
CA LYS A 80 -12.75 5.79 -2.35
C LYS A 80 -11.70 4.69 -2.54
N SER A 81 -12.06 3.45 -2.22
CA SER A 81 -11.16 2.31 -2.36
C SER A 81 -10.86 2.00 -3.84
N LEU A 82 -11.85 2.13 -4.74
CA LEU A 82 -11.67 2.00 -6.19
C LEU A 82 -10.75 3.10 -6.73
N PHE A 83 -10.95 4.34 -6.27
CA PHE A 83 -10.09 5.46 -6.65
C PHE A 83 -8.63 5.23 -6.21
N LEU A 84 -8.39 4.77 -4.98
CA LEU A 84 -7.05 4.45 -4.49
C LEU A 84 -6.40 3.31 -5.30
N LEU A 85 -7.17 2.29 -5.67
CA LEU A 85 -6.66 1.22 -6.52
C LEU A 85 -6.30 1.74 -7.91
N SER A 86 -7.13 2.61 -8.51
CA SER A 86 -6.83 3.20 -9.82
C SER A 86 -5.55 4.03 -9.81
N GLN A 87 -5.28 4.75 -8.71
CA GLN A 87 -4.02 5.47 -8.53
C GLN A 87 -2.81 4.53 -8.46
N LEU A 88 -2.92 3.41 -7.74
CA LEU A 88 -1.85 2.40 -7.65
C LEU A 88 -1.56 1.76 -9.02
N LEU A 89 -2.61 1.58 -9.84
CA LEU A 89 -2.51 1.04 -11.20
C LEU A 89 -2.18 2.11 -12.25
N GLN A 90 -2.08 3.39 -11.86
CA GLN A 90 -1.86 4.54 -12.75
C GLN A 90 -2.92 4.66 -13.86
N MET A 91 -4.16 4.27 -13.56
CA MET A 91 -5.30 4.37 -14.49
C MET A 91 -5.93 5.75 -14.40
N SER A 92 -6.27 6.33 -15.55
CA SER A 92 -6.88 7.67 -15.63
C SER A 92 -8.37 7.68 -15.21
N ASN A 93 -9.07 6.56 -15.31
CA ASN A 93 -10.50 6.46 -15.03
C ASN A 93 -10.80 5.29 -14.09
N TYR A 94 -11.13 5.58 -12.84
CA TYR A 94 -11.48 4.55 -11.85
C TYR A 94 -12.86 3.92 -12.08
N LYS A 95 -13.76 4.57 -12.84
CA LYS A 95 -15.12 4.08 -13.12
C LYS A 95 -15.15 2.91 -14.09
N GLU A 96 -14.09 2.71 -14.87
CA GLU A 96 -13.92 1.57 -15.77
C GLU A 96 -13.43 0.32 -15.03
N LEU A 97 -13.06 0.46 -13.76
CA LEU A 97 -12.50 -0.61 -12.97
C LEU A 97 -13.64 -1.45 -12.38
N ASP A 98 -13.92 -2.58 -12.98
CA ASP A 98 -14.77 -3.60 -12.37
C ASP A 98 -13.94 -4.70 -11.73
N ILE A 99 -14.32 -5.08 -10.52
CA ILE A 99 -13.61 -6.06 -9.72
C ILE A 99 -14.49 -7.29 -9.54
N GLU A 100 -14.02 -8.39 -10.11
CA GLU A 100 -14.64 -9.69 -9.97
C GLU A 100 -14.26 -10.35 -8.65
N ALA A 101 -15.20 -11.01 -8.01
CA ALA A 101 -14.95 -11.78 -6.78
C ALA A 101 -14.22 -13.08 -7.11
N ILE A 102 -13.07 -13.32 -6.50
CA ILE A 102 -12.35 -14.59 -6.61
C ILE A 102 -12.90 -15.55 -5.55
N ASN A 103 -13.31 -16.74 -5.98
CA ASN A 103 -13.60 -17.85 -5.07
C ASN A 103 -12.28 -18.41 -4.51
N LEU A 104 -11.95 -18.02 -3.29
CA LEU A 104 -10.73 -18.46 -2.60
C LEU A 104 -10.81 -19.91 -2.08
N SER A 105 -11.99 -20.54 -2.13
CA SER A 105 -12.25 -21.84 -1.52
C SER A 105 -11.51 -23.02 -2.17
N ASP A 106 -11.12 -22.91 -3.44
CA ASP A 106 -10.59 -24.05 -4.20
C ASP A 106 -9.06 -24.22 -4.15
N ASN A 107 -8.31 -23.29 -3.55
CA ASN A 107 -6.84 -23.27 -3.64
C ASN A 107 -6.09 -23.22 -2.29
N LEU A 108 -6.75 -23.34 -1.15
CA LEU A 108 -6.09 -23.23 0.16
C LEU A 108 -5.40 -24.52 0.63
N GLU A 109 -5.50 -25.61 -0.13
CA GLU A 109 -4.83 -26.89 0.19
C GLU A 109 -3.39 -26.98 -0.33
N ASN A 110 -2.76 -25.89 -0.68
CA ASN A 110 -1.32 -25.92 -0.95
C ASN A 110 -0.56 -26.18 0.34
N ASN A 111 -0.23 -27.46 0.59
CA ASN A 111 0.75 -27.89 1.56
C ASN A 111 2.08 -27.17 1.27
N ILE A 112 2.28 -26.00 1.88
CA ILE A 112 3.55 -25.30 1.85
C ILE A 112 4.54 -26.16 2.63
N ILE A 113 5.38 -26.90 1.91
CA ILE A 113 6.39 -27.77 2.50
C ILE A 113 7.45 -26.87 3.15
N GLU A 114 7.87 -27.17 4.36
CA GLU A 114 8.87 -26.38 5.12
C GLU A 114 10.14 -26.07 4.31
N LYS A 115 10.54 -27.00 3.45
CA LYS A 115 11.68 -26.83 2.52
C LYS A 115 11.46 -25.72 1.51
N ASP A 116 10.23 -25.49 1.07
CA ASP A 116 9.90 -24.42 0.12
C ASP A 116 9.91 -23.05 0.81
N ILE A 117 9.56 -22.98 2.08
CA ILE A 117 9.66 -21.76 2.89
C ILE A 117 11.10 -21.26 2.95
N TRP A 118 12.07 -22.15 3.20
CA TRP A 118 13.49 -21.79 3.22
C TRP A 118 14.00 -21.30 1.86
N ASN A 119 13.60 -21.94 0.77
CA ASN A 119 13.96 -21.54 -0.59
C ASN A 119 13.39 -20.16 -0.92
N ILE A 120 12.10 -19.93 -0.63
CA ILE A 120 11.41 -18.65 -0.85
C ILE A 120 12.07 -17.54 0.00
N THR A 121 12.34 -17.81 1.29
CA THR A 121 12.96 -16.85 2.19
C THR A 121 14.36 -16.47 1.72
N SER A 122 15.17 -17.43 1.27
CA SER A 122 16.55 -17.20 0.80
C SER A 122 16.59 -16.38 -0.50
N ALA A 123 15.53 -16.44 -1.30
CA ALA A 123 15.40 -15.69 -2.54
C ALA A 123 14.93 -14.22 -2.33
N GLN A 124 14.47 -13.87 -1.12
CA GLN A 124 13.95 -12.54 -0.85
C GLN A 124 14.98 -11.43 -1.08
N PRO A 125 14.58 -10.33 -1.77
CA PRO A 125 15.48 -9.21 -2.09
C PRO A 125 16.09 -8.56 -0.85
N GLU A 126 15.34 -8.50 0.24
CA GLU A 126 15.75 -7.90 1.51
C GLU A 126 16.88 -8.69 2.16
N LEU A 127 16.81 -10.02 2.12
CA LEU A 127 17.88 -10.88 2.63
C LEU A 127 19.16 -10.75 1.77
N LYS A 128 19.01 -10.64 0.45
CA LYS A 128 20.15 -10.37 -0.45
C LYS A 128 20.77 -9.01 -0.16
N ALA A 129 19.96 -7.97 0.06
CA ALA A 129 20.43 -6.65 0.43
C ALA A 129 21.16 -6.67 1.79
N ALA A 130 20.63 -7.37 2.79
CA ALA A 130 21.29 -7.53 4.09
C ALA A 130 22.65 -8.24 3.96
N LYS A 131 22.75 -9.32 3.18
CA LYS A 131 24.03 -9.99 2.88
C LYS A 131 25.02 -9.05 2.20
N SER A 132 24.59 -8.25 1.24
CA SER A 132 25.43 -7.24 0.58
C SER A 132 25.95 -6.18 1.56
N ARG A 133 25.10 -5.71 2.49
CA ARG A 133 25.52 -4.77 3.55
C ARG A 133 26.59 -5.38 4.47
N ILE A 134 26.44 -6.66 4.85
CA ILE A 134 27.45 -7.39 5.64
C ILE A 134 28.78 -7.46 4.88
N ASN A 135 28.75 -7.78 3.58
CA ASN A 135 29.95 -7.82 2.76
C ASN A 135 30.63 -6.45 2.63
N SER A 136 29.83 -5.38 2.43
CA SER A 136 30.35 -4.01 2.41
C SER A 136 31.00 -3.64 3.74
N ALA A 137 30.39 -3.99 4.88
CA ALA A 137 30.97 -3.74 6.19
C ALA A 137 32.29 -4.50 6.41
N LYS A 138 32.37 -5.75 5.95
CA LYS A 138 33.63 -6.53 5.99
C LYS A 138 34.72 -5.88 5.14
N LEU A 139 34.39 -5.42 3.93
CA LEU A 139 35.32 -4.70 3.07
C LEU A 139 35.78 -3.38 3.69
N SER A 140 34.88 -2.61 4.27
CA SER A 140 35.23 -1.39 5.00
C SER A 140 36.19 -1.66 6.16
N THR A 141 35.97 -2.74 6.90
CA THR A 141 36.90 -3.16 7.97
C THR A 141 38.27 -3.53 7.39
N SER A 142 38.33 -4.20 6.23
CA SER A 142 39.57 -4.52 5.57
C SER A 142 40.34 -3.29 5.07
N ILE A 143 39.59 -2.29 4.52
CA ILE A 143 40.15 -1.00 4.13
C ILE A 143 40.73 -0.25 5.35
N LEU A 144 39.99 -0.20 6.47
CA LEU A 144 40.50 0.43 7.67
C LEU A 144 41.76 -0.23 8.23
N LYS A 145 41.91 -1.55 8.07
CA LYS A 145 43.12 -2.26 8.43
C LYS A 145 44.36 -1.83 7.61
N THR A 146 44.14 -1.32 6.38
CA THR A 146 45.27 -0.83 5.56
C THR A 146 45.91 0.43 6.15
N ASN A 147 45.21 1.18 7.02
CA ASN A 147 45.76 2.35 7.71
C ASN A 147 46.88 1.98 8.71
N TYR A 148 46.99 0.70 9.08
CA TYR A 148 48.09 0.21 9.92
C TYR A 148 49.37 -0.09 9.11
N TYR A 149 49.29 -0.06 7.77
CA TYR A 149 50.44 -0.25 6.91
C TYR A 149 51.06 1.08 6.50
N PRO A 150 52.39 1.20 6.36
CA PRO A 150 53.05 2.42 5.91
C PRO A 150 52.64 2.76 4.47
N SER A 151 52.30 4.02 4.22
CA SER A 151 52.04 4.54 2.87
C SER A 151 53.33 5.09 2.26
N ILE A 152 53.62 4.70 1.02
CA ILE A 152 54.77 5.21 0.25
C ILE A 152 54.20 6.03 -0.90
N THR A 153 54.53 7.32 -0.93
CA THR A 153 54.13 8.23 -2.02
C THR A 153 55.36 8.65 -2.79
N ILE A 154 55.38 8.42 -4.10
CA ILE A 154 56.45 8.89 -5.01
C ILE A 154 55.85 10.04 -5.81
N GLN A 155 56.43 11.22 -5.70
CA GLN A 155 55.97 12.41 -6.42
C GLN A 155 57.10 12.87 -7.39
N LEU A 156 56.83 12.81 -8.66
CA LEU A 156 57.71 13.31 -9.71
C LEU A 156 57.12 14.60 -10.29
N GLY A 157 57.84 15.70 -10.14
CA GLY A 157 57.43 17.01 -10.71
C GLY A 157 58.53 17.53 -11.63
N MET A 158 58.14 17.95 -12.85
CA MET A 158 59.01 18.68 -13.76
C MET A 158 58.46 20.12 -13.86
N ASN A 159 59.29 21.10 -13.39
CA ASN A 159 58.94 22.49 -13.51
C ASN A 159 59.94 23.16 -14.48
N SER A 160 59.41 23.85 -15.48
CA SER A 160 60.21 24.66 -16.40
C SER A 160 59.83 26.13 -16.20
N PHE A 161 60.82 26.97 -15.85
CA PHE A 161 60.63 28.41 -15.74
C PHE A 161 61.33 29.09 -16.92
N TYR A 162 60.53 29.79 -17.74
CA TYR A 162 61.07 30.68 -18.73
C TYR A 162 61.03 32.09 -18.14
N ASN A 163 62.24 32.71 -17.89
CA ASN A 163 62.33 34.07 -17.38
C ASN A 163 62.88 34.99 -18.49
N ASN A 164 62.03 35.90 -18.97
CA ASN A 164 62.37 36.84 -20.03
C ASN A 164 62.94 38.18 -19.50
N LEU A 165 63.29 38.22 -18.19
CA LEU A 165 63.76 39.44 -17.53
C LEU A 165 65.28 39.75 -17.74
N LEU A 166 66.02 38.91 -18.47
CA LEU A 166 67.47 39.11 -18.69
C LEU A 166 67.79 39.86 -19.99
N ASN A 167 66.83 40.47 -20.67
CA ASN A 167 67.10 41.18 -21.93
C ASN A 167 66.76 42.66 -21.85
N THR A 168 67.04 43.37 -20.78
CA THR A 168 67.21 44.80 -20.75
C THR A 168 68.67 45.08 -20.92
N LYS A 169 69.15 45.17 -22.18
CA LYS A 169 70.35 45.89 -22.52
C LYS A 169 70.03 47.38 -22.33
N GLU A 170 70.73 47.98 -21.42
CA GLU A 170 70.91 49.42 -21.38
C GLU A 170 71.55 49.90 -22.71
N LEU A 171 70.92 50.90 -23.29
CA LEU A 171 71.52 51.87 -24.16
C LEU A 171 71.09 53.26 -23.72
#